data_805d5d1b92c7225a3864447ce8d4b108
#
_entry.id   805d5d1b92c7225a3864447ce8d4b108
#
_cell.length_a   1.000
_cell.length_b   1.000
_cell.length_c   1.000
_cell.angle_alpha   90.00
_cell.angle_beta   90.00
_cell.angle_gamma   90.00
#
_symmetry.space_group_name_H-M   'P 1'
#
loop_
_entity.id
_entity.type
_entity.pdbx_description
1 polymer ?
#
loop_
_entity_poly.entity_id
_entity_poly.type
_entity_poly.pdbx_seq_one_letter_code
_entity_poly.pdbx_strand_id
1 'polypeptide(L)'
;LLASSAASDVYKRQHQDIDGRERNFFDWEVTPDYCRRFAHAFGVKIYFQWKEGGFYREMMRENRLTAPNCYELPDGTIGRSGGTRGKPNTRLRFPQAAADLRTRWCSSYLKIDVCSAAIVNQSRFNNTRILILSGERGEESPQRAKYAIWEPDRADCRTGKHHRHVDRHRPIRDWTEAQVWEIIKRYRIRVHPCYYMGWSRCSCLFCIFGNKNQFASASAISPERIQEIAQLEQQFGCTIKRKCDIMSFIRTGTPYHHITEAWKTIATCRLYILPVILPDDEQWELPAGAFGEQCGPV
;
A
#
# COMPACT_ATOMS: atom_id res chain seq x y z
N LEU A 1 1.10 0.19 -15.52
CA LEU A 1 1.55 1.29 -14.65
C LEU A 1 0.75 1.39 -13.37
N LEU A 2 0.58 0.26 -12.71
CA LEU A 2 0.03 0.21 -11.36
C LEU A 2 1.18 0.17 -10.38
N ALA A 3 1.98 1.17 -10.43
CA ALA A 3 3.11 1.15 -9.58
C ALA A 3 3.28 2.47 -8.90
N SER A 4 2.55 2.69 -7.93
CA SER A 4 3.02 3.52 -6.86
C SER A 4 3.30 2.66 -5.65
N SER A 5 3.91 3.23 -4.64
CA SER A 5 4.01 2.63 -3.31
C SER A 5 2.66 2.13 -2.77
N ALA A 6 1.53 2.56 -3.34
CA ALA A 6 0.19 2.05 -3.05
C ALA A 6 -0.05 0.65 -3.63
N ALA A 7 0.44 0.33 -4.84
CA ALA A 7 0.23 -0.99 -5.44
C ALA A 7 0.91 -2.12 -4.66
N SER A 8 1.99 -1.85 -3.95
CA SER A 8 2.61 -2.83 -3.08
C SER A 8 1.90 -3.00 -1.73
N ASP A 9 1.05 -2.04 -1.34
CA ASP A 9 0.15 -2.17 -0.19
C ASP A 9 -1.15 -2.88 -0.53
N VAL A 10 -1.47 -2.96 -1.78
CA VAL A 10 -2.72 -3.42 -2.31
C VAL A 10 -3.00 -4.86 -1.98
N TYR A 11 -2.01 -5.59 -1.44
CA TYR A 11 -2.33 -6.93 -1.36
C TYR A 11 -2.28 -7.65 -0.09
N LYS A 12 -3.38 -7.72 0.42
CA LYS A 12 -3.76 -8.53 1.55
C LYS A 12 -4.94 -9.41 1.14
N ARG A 13 -4.66 -10.47 0.36
CA ARG A 13 -5.66 -11.50 0.21
C ARG A 13 -5.76 -12.25 1.54
N GLN A 14 -6.92 -12.08 2.17
CA GLN A 14 -7.35 -12.87 3.30
C GLN A 14 -6.42 -12.82 4.51
N HIS A 15 -6.61 -11.78 5.29
CA HIS A 15 -6.22 -11.84 6.68
C HIS A 15 -7.31 -12.57 7.43
N GLN A 16 -7.05 -13.84 7.69
CA GLN A 16 -7.65 -14.42 8.86
C GLN A 16 -6.82 -13.90 10.04
N ASP A 17 -7.47 -13.21 10.95
CA ASP A 17 -6.91 -12.91 12.25
C ASP A 17 -6.51 -14.22 12.95
N ILE A 18 -5.80 -14.11 14.07
CA ILE A 18 -5.47 -15.25 14.94
C ILE A 18 -6.75 -16.05 15.33
N ASP A 19 -7.91 -15.39 15.30
CA ASP A 19 -9.24 -15.96 15.58
C ASP A 19 -10.01 -16.39 14.30
N GLY A 20 -9.35 -16.43 13.15
CA GLY A 20 -9.92 -16.90 11.89
C GLY A 20 -10.80 -15.88 11.13
N ARG A 21 -10.87 -14.65 11.56
CA ARG A 21 -11.66 -13.60 10.89
C ARG A 21 -10.87 -12.93 9.78
N GLU A 22 -11.51 -12.72 8.64
CA GLU A 22 -10.95 -11.90 7.57
C GLU A 22 -11.09 -10.41 7.92
N ARG A 23 -9.98 -9.74 8.23
CA ARG A 23 -9.94 -8.30 8.46
C ARG A 23 -8.90 -7.61 7.59
N ASN A 24 -9.27 -6.45 7.10
CA ASN A 24 -8.32 -5.49 6.57
C ASN A 24 -8.09 -4.37 7.60
N PHE A 25 -7.23 -4.63 8.58
CA PHE A 25 -7.10 -3.77 9.75
C PHE A 25 -6.63 -2.35 9.45
N PHE A 26 -5.67 -2.17 8.54
CA PHE A 26 -5.02 -0.88 8.29
C PHE A 26 -5.40 -0.24 6.96
N ASP A 27 -5.92 -1.00 6.01
CA ASP A 27 -6.12 -0.53 4.65
C ASP A 27 -7.60 -0.35 4.29
N TRP A 28 -7.85 0.20 3.09
CA TRP A 28 -9.16 0.31 2.49
C TRP A 28 -9.64 -1.05 2.01
N GLU A 29 -10.88 -1.41 2.34
CA GLU A 29 -11.46 -2.70 1.93
C GLU A 29 -11.55 -2.83 0.39
N VAL A 30 -11.84 -1.73 -0.29
CA VAL A 30 -12.06 -1.69 -1.73
C VAL A 30 -10.78 -1.86 -2.57
N THR A 31 -9.62 -1.55 -2.02
CA THR A 31 -8.37 -1.43 -2.80
C THR A 31 -8.05 -2.66 -3.64
N PRO A 32 -8.17 -3.90 -3.15
CA PRO A 32 -7.86 -5.08 -3.95
C PRO A 32 -8.74 -5.23 -5.20
N ASP A 33 -10.04 -5.03 -5.05
CA ASP A 33 -10.96 -5.16 -6.17
C ASP A 33 -10.84 -4.00 -7.15
N TYR A 34 -10.64 -2.78 -6.65
CA TYR A 34 -10.31 -1.62 -7.49
C TYR A 34 -9.10 -1.91 -8.39
N CYS A 35 -8.04 -2.48 -7.85
CA CYS A 35 -6.85 -2.80 -8.63
C CYS A 35 -7.09 -3.91 -9.66
N ARG A 36 -7.93 -4.92 -9.35
CA ARG A 36 -8.31 -5.93 -10.35
C ARG A 36 -9.07 -5.30 -11.50
N ARG A 37 -10.06 -4.46 -11.20
CA ARG A 37 -10.86 -3.76 -12.22
C ARG A 37 -10.03 -2.79 -13.03
N PHE A 38 -9.10 -2.10 -12.39
CA PHE A 38 -8.14 -1.24 -13.07
C PHE A 38 -7.28 -2.05 -14.05
N ALA A 39 -6.67 -3.13 -13.60
CA ALA A 39 -5.88 -4.00 -14.46
C ALA A 39 -6.70 -4.56 -15.64
N HIS A 40 -7.93 -4.99 -15.38
CA HIS A 40 -8.85 -5.46 -16.40
C HIS A 40 -9.20 -4.37 -17.43
N ALA A 41 -9.50 -3.15 -16.97
CA ALA A 41 -9.83 -2.02 -17.84
C ALA A 41 -8.70 -1.64 -18.82
N PHE A 42 -7.45 -1.91 -18.43
CA PHE A 42 -6.27 -1.67 -19.27
C PHE A 42 -5.69 -2.93 -19.92
N GLY A 43 -6.37 -4.05 -19.84
CA GLY A 43 -5.94 -5.32 -20.45
C GLY A 43 -4.61 -5.85 -19.90
N VAL A 44 -4.22 -5.48 -18.68
CA VAL A 44 -2.99 -5.94 -18.05
C VAL A 44 -3.24 -7.03 -17.01
N LYS A 45 -2.34 -8.02 -16.96
CA LYS A 45 -2.41 -9.05 -15.93
C LYS A 45 -1.99 -8.48 -14.59
N ILE A 46 -2.71 -8.85 -13.53
CA ILE A 46 -2.37 -8.50 -12.15
C ILE A 46 -2.07 -9.78 -11.37
N TYR A 47 -1.01 -9.75 -10.57
CA TYR A 47 -0.62 -10.81 -9.64
C TYR A 47 -0.44 -10.21 -8.27
N PHE A 48 -1.09 -10.79 -7.30
CA PHE A 48 -1.02 -10.31 -5.95
C PHE A 48 0.08 -11.01 -5.16
N GLN A 49 0.65 -10.29 -4.21
CA GLN A 49 1.71 -10.79 -3.36
C GLN A 49 1.57 -10.20 -1.96
N TRP A 50 1.76 -11.01 -0.95
CA TRP A 50 1.54 -10.60 0.44
C TRP A 50 2.35 -11.41 1.43
N LYS A 51 2.48 -10.91 2.64
CA LYS A 51 2.94 -11.69 3.76
C LYS A 51 1.73 -12.40 4.40
N GLU A 52 1.83 -13.68 4.66
CA GLU A 52 0.74 -14.45 5.27
C GLU A 52 0.30 -13.83 6.60
N GLY A 53 -1.02 -13.66 6.77
CA GLY A 53 -1.61 -12.95 7.90
C GLY A 53 -1.35 -11.43 7.93
N GLY A 54 -0.62 -10.88 6.95
CA GLY A 54 -0.43 -9.47 6.66
C GLY A 54 0.05 -8.59 7.80
N PHE A 55 -0.53 -7.38 7.84
CA PHE A 55 -0.13 -6.35 8.79
C PHE A 55 -0.42 -6.78 10.24
N TYR A 56 -1.61 -7.27 10.49
CA TYR A 56 -2.05 -7.62 11.85
C TYR A 56 -1.21 -8.75 12.46
N ARG A 57 -1.04 -9.86 11.74
CA ARG A 57 -0.20 -10.98 12.20
C ARG A 57 1.25 -10.56 12.45
N GLU A 58 1.80 -9.71 11.60
CA GLU A 58 3.17 -9.23 11.79
C GLU A 58 3.27 -8.26 12.97
N MET A 59 2.28 -7.41 13.18
CA MET A 59 2.19 -6.50 14.33
C MET A 59 2.06 -7.27 15.65
N MET A 60 1.19 -8.28 15.68
CA MET A 60 0.89 -9.10 16.87
C MET A 60 1.88 -10.25 17.08
N ARG A 61 2.96 -10.29 16.32
CA ARG A 61 3.92 -11.39 16.40
C ARG A 61 4.63 -11.41 17.76
N GLU A 62 4.51 -12.54 18.45
CA GLU A 62 5.11 -12.79 19.77
C GLU A 62 5.79 -14.16 19.77
N ASN A 63 7.10 -14.16 20.06
CA ASN A 63 7.95 -15.35 20.11
C ASN A 63 7.71 -16.35 18.95
N ARG A 64 7.57 -15.82 17.71
CA ARG A 64 7.28 -16.61 16.51
C ARG A 64 8.20 -16.22 15.36
N LEU A 65 8.35 -17.12 14.40
CA LEU A 65 9.00 -16.83 13.13
C LEU A 65 8.19 -15.79 12.34
N THR A 66 8.87 -15.03 11.50
CA THR A 66 8.23 -14.19 10.49
C THR A 66 7.39 -15.06 9.56
N ALA A 67 6.18 -14.64 9.24
CA ALA A 67 5.31 -15.37 8.34
C ALA A 67 5.92 -15.49 6.92
N PRO A 68 5.57 -16.52 6.14
CA PRO A 68 6.01 -16.63 4.75
C PRO A 68 5.47 -15.51 3.87
N ASN A 69 6.17 -15.22 2.79
CA ASN A 69 5.67 -14.42 1.69
C ASN A 69 4.88 -15.32 0.74
N CYS A 70 3.71 -14.86 0.33
CA CYS A 70 2.83 -15.52 -0.62
C CYS A 70 2.73 -14.67 -1.90
N TYR A 71 2.57 -15.29 -3.05
CA TYR A 71 2.44 -14.60 -4.33
C TYR A 71 1.65 -15.46 -5.33
N GLU A 72 0.80 -14.83 -6.12
CA GLU A 72 0.06 -15.48 -7.19
C GLU A 72 0.99 -15.84 -8.35
N LEU A 73 0.78 -17.03 -8.93
CA LEU A 73 1.48 -17.54 -10.09
C LEU A 73 0.60 -17.44 -11.35
N PRO A 74 1.18 -17.49 -12.57
CA PRO A 74 0.41 -17.37 -13.81
C PRO A 74 -0.65 -18.46 -14.02
N ASP A 75 -0.48 -19.61 -13.39
CA ASP A 75 -1.42 -20.75 -13.42
C ASP A 75 -2.55 -20.62 -12.37
N GLY A 76 -2.57 -19.50 -11.61
CA GLY A 76 -3.57 -19.27 -10.56
C GLY A 76 -3.23 -19.90 -9.22
N THR A 77 -2.13 -20.64 -9.12
CA THR A 77 -1.69 -21.20 -7.83
C THR A 77 -0.96 -20.16 -6.98
N ILE A 78 -0.73 -20.48 -5.70
CA ILE A 78 -0.07 -19.59 -4.75
C ILE A 78 1.31 -20.14 -4.41
N GLY A 79 2.34 -19.41 -4.80
CA GLY A 79 3.71 -19.65 -4.35
C GLY A 79 3.93 -19.16 -2.93
N ARG A 80 4.78 -19.85 -2.16
CA ARG A 80 5.15 -19.48 -0.78
C ARG A 80 6.66 -19.53 -0.61
N SER A 81 7.21 -18.60 0.15
CA SER A 81 8.64 -18.56 0.45
C SER A 81 8.94 -17.95 1.82
N GLY A 82 9.97 -18.46 2.50
CA GLY A 82 10.34 -18.06 3.86
C GLY A 82 9.40 -18.60 4.94
N GLY A 83 9.48 -18.04 6.13
CA GLY A 83 8.62 -18.42 7.27
C GLY A 83 9.06 -19.67 8.03
N THR A 84 10.10 -20.38 7.58
CA THR A 84 10.52 -21.69 8.16
C THR A 84 11.90 -21.63 8.79
N ARG A 85 12.63 -20.55 8.65
CA ARG A 85 14.02 -20.39 9.11
C ARG A 85 14.19 -19.14 9.94
N GLY A 86 15.21 -19.10 10.77
CA GLY A 86 15.55 -17.97 11.63
C GLY A 86 15.20 -18.22 13.09
N LYS A 87 15.41 -17.21 13.92
CA LYS A 87 15.05 -17.25 15.33
C LYS A 87 13.66 -16.64 15.53
N PRO A 88 12.81 -17.26 16.36
CA PRO A 88 11.58 -16.61 16.82
C PRO A 88 11.91 -15.24 17.43
N ASN A 89 11.06 -14.26 17.20
CA ASN A 89 11.17 -12.97 17.85
C ASN A 89 9.79 -12.32 18.05
N THR A 90 9.76 -11.25 18.81
CA THR A 90 8.56 -10.51 19.19
C THR A 90 8.55 -9.16 18.51
N ARG A 91 7.37 -8.73 18.05
CA ARG A 91 7.17 -7.37 17.54
C ARG A 91 6.31 -6.54 18.50
N LEU A 92 5.06 -6.84 18.67
CA LEU A 92 4.09 -6.18 19.56
C LEU A 92 4.22 -4.66 19.56
N ARG A 93 4.27 -4.06 18.36
CA ARG A 93 4.40 -2.61 18.18
C ARG A 93 3.91 -2.16 16.82
N PHE A 94 3.45 -0.91 16.77
CA PHE A 94 3.16 -0.23 15.52
C PHE A 94 4.44 0.09 14.74
N PRO A 95 4.38 0.16 13.39
CA PRO A 95 5.44 0.80 12.62
C PRO A 95 5.44 2.29 12.92
N GLN A 96 6.62 2.93 12.84
CA GLN A 96 6.77 4.36 13.09
C GLN A 96 7.19 5.08 11.81
N ALA A 97 6.75 6.33 11.64
CA ALA A 97 7.23 7.20 10.58
C ALA A 97 8.72 7.49 10.78
N ALA A 98 9.55 6.92 9.93
CA ALA A 98 11.01 7.04 9.96
C ALA A 98 11.61 6.75 8.60
N ALA A 99 12.82 7.24 8.35
CA ALA A 99 13.61 6.84 7.18
C ALA A 99 14.07 5.37 7.30
N ASP A 100 14.38 4.92 8.52
CA ASP A 100 14.83 3.56 8.80
C ASP A 100 13.71 2.53 8.55
N LEU A 101 13.95 1.62 7.61
CA LEU A 101 13.03 0.54 7.25
C LEU A 101 12.84 -0.51 8.36
N ARG A 102 13.75 -0.62 9.32
CA ARG A 102 13.57 -1.49 10.50
C ARG A 102 12.47 -0.97 11.41
N THR A 103 12.42 0.33 11.58
CA THR A 103 11.37 1.03 12.34
C THR A 103 10.07 1.11 11.54
N ARG A 104 10.18 1.38 10.23
CA ARG A 104 9.07 1.39 9.27
C ARG A 104 8.87 0.00 8.66
N TRP A 105 8.71 -0.99 9.52
CA TRP A 105 8.62 -2.39 9.11
C TRP A 105 7.45 -2.71 8.17
N CYS A 106 6.36 -1.93 8.18
CA CYS A 106 5.28 -2.09 7.22
C CYS A 106 5.73 -1.88 5.77
N SER A 107 6.71 -1.01 5.53
CA SER A 107 7.30 -0.81 4.21
C SER A 107 8.27 -1.92 3.83
N SER A 108 9.14 -2.35 4.74
CA SER A 108 10.11 -3.42 4.44
C SER A 108 9.42 -4.78 4.30
N TYR A 109 8.77 -5.26 5.36
CA TYR A 109 8.27 -6.62 5.46
C TYR A 109 7.03 -6.90 4.60
N LEU A 110 6.13 -5.91 4.47
CA LEU A 110 4.83 -6.13 3.81
C LEU A 110 4.79 -5.64 2.35
N LYS A 111 5.82 -4.89 1.90
CA LYS A 111 5.88 -4.33 0.55
C LYS A 111 7.16 -4.77 -0.16
N ILE A 112 8.30 -4.25 0.27
CA ILE A 112 9.58 -4.41 -0.42
C ILE A 112 10.01 -5.88 -0.45
N ASP A 113 9.99 -6.56 0.70
CA ASP A 113 10.43 -7.95 0.79
C ASP A 113 9.49 -8.92 0.06
N VAL A 114 8.19 -8.63 0.09
CA VAL A 114 7.18 -9.42 -0.61
C VAL A 114 7.35 -9.33 -2.13
N CYS A 115 7.55 -8.10 -2.66
CA CYS A 115 7.84 -7.88 -4.09
C CYS A 115 9.11 -8.62 -4.53
N SER A 116 10.19 -8.47 -3.76
CA SER A 116 11.44 -9.17 -4.06
C SER A 116 11.27 -10.69 -4.01
N ALA A 117 10.56 -11.21 -2.99
CA ALA A 117 10.30 -12.63 -2.85
C ALA A 117 9.52 -13.19 -4.05
N ALA A 118 8.53 -12.46 -4.55
CA ALA A 118 7.76 -12.86 -5.72
C ALA A 118 8.63 -12.99 -6.99
N ILE A 119 9.64 -12.13 -7.14
CA ILE A 119 10.56 -12.21 -8.29
C ILE A 119 11.61 -13.32 -8.08
N VAL A 120 12.21 -13.35 -6.90
CA VAL A 120 13.36 -14.23 -6.62
C VAL A 120 12.99 -15.72 -6.58
N ASN A 121 11.76 -16.04 -6.17
CA ASN A 121 11.34 -17.43 -5.95
C ASN A 121 10.50 -18.04 -7.09
N GLN A 122 10.39 -17.36 -8.24
CA GLN A 122 9.74 -17.93 -9.41
C GLN A 122 10.79 -18.29 -10.47
N SER A 123 10.86 -19.56 -10.84
CA SER A 123 11.82 -20.07 -11.82
C SER A 123 11.70 -19.42 -13.20
N ARG A 124 10.49 -18.94 -13.57
CA ARG A 124 10.24 -18.21 -14.82
C ARG A 124 11.09 -16.95 -15.00
N PHE A 125 11.63 -16.42 -13.92
CA PHE A 125 12.47 -15.24 -13.92
C PHE A 125 13.99 -15.58 -13.94
N ASN A 126 14.36 -16.84 -13.86
CA ASN A 126 15.75 -17.26 -13.98
C ASN A 126 16.19 -17.23 -15.44
N ASN A 127 17.45 -16.89 -15.70
CA ASN A 127 18.04 -16.75 -17.04
C ASN A 127 17.23 -15.79 -17.94
N THR A 128 16.60 -14.75 -17.37
CA THR A 128 15.79 -13.80 -18.11
C THR A 128 16.19 -12.35 -17.81
N ARG A 129 15.72 -11.44 -18.68
CA ARG A 129 15.77 -9.99 -18.44
C ARG A 129 14.40 -9.51 -18.00
N ILE A 130 14.37 -8.76 -16.90
CA ILE A 130 13.17 -8.24 -16.28
C ILE A 130 13.31 -6.73 -16.15
N LEU A 131 12.30 -6.01 -16.59
CA LEU A 131 12.20 -4.58 -16.35
C LEU A 131 11.07 -4.31 -15.35
N ILE A 132 11.42 -3.72 -14.21
CA ILE A 132 10.46 -3.24 -13.22
C ILE A 132 10.17 -1.77 -13.51
N LEU A 133 8.93 -1.45 -13.85
CA LEU A 133 8.47 -0.08 -13.95
C LEU A 133 7.90 0.36 -12.59
N SER A 134 8.36 1.48 -12.07
CA SER A 134 7.85 2.04 -10.82
C SER A 134 7.46 3.50 -10.98
N GLY A 135 6.35 3.88 -10.34
CA GLY A 135 5.73 5.20 -10.46
C GLY A 135 6.22 6.24 -9.44
N GLU A 136 7.42 6.07 -8.89
CA GLU A 136 8.00 7.02 -7.94
C GLU A 136 8.36 8.32 -8.66
N ARG A 137 7.95 9.46 -8.06
CA ARG A 137 8.24 10.80 -8.59
C ARG A 137 9.18 11.56 -7.65
N GLY A 138 10.08 12.35 -8.22
CA GLY A 138 11.01 13.19 -7.47
C GLY A 138 10.31 14.25 -6.61
N GLU A 139 9.19 14.78 -7.09
CA GLU A 139 8.39 15.79 -6.38
C GLU A 139 7.81 15.27 -5.05
N GLU A 140 7.64 13.96 -4.88
CA GLU A 140 7.02 13.39 -3.68
C GLU A 140 7.88 13.50 -2.41
N SER A 141 9.21 13.60 -2.54
CA SER A 141 10.11 13.86 -1.42
C SER A 141 11.56 14.15 -1.85
N PRO A 142 12.35 14.87 -1.04
CA PRO A 142 13.78 15.14 -1.32
C PRO A 142 14.60 13.86 -1.54
N GLN A 143 14.23 12.76 -0.88
CA GLN A 143 14.91 11.48 -1.07
C GLN A 143 14.57 10.87 -2.43
N ARG A 144 13.30 10.93 -2.88
CA ARG A 144 12.89 10.41 -4.18
C ARG A 144 13.45 11.24 -5.35
N ALA A 145 13.66 12.53 -5.14
CA ALA A 145 14.34 13.39 -6.11
C ALA A 145 15.78 12.94 -6.44
N LYS A 146 16.41 12.15 -5.54
CA LYS A 146 17.75 11.61 -5.73
C LYS A 146 17.78 10.22 -6.39
N TYR A 147 16.62 9.61 -6.64
CA TYR A 147 16.58 8.28 -7.23
C TYR A 147 17.03 8.33 -8.70
N ALA A 148 17.83 7.37 -9.10
CA ALA A 148 18.18 7.21 -10.50
C ALA A 148 16.95 6.83 -11.33
N ILE A 149 16.88 7.30 -12.59
CA ILE A 149 15.82 6.89 -13.53
C ILE A 149 15.94 5.40 -13.84
N TRP A 150 17.18 4.93 -13.99
CA TRP A 150 17.52 3.53 -14.21
C TRP A 150 18.52 3.05 -13.16
N GLU A 151 18.28 1.89 -12.60
CA GLU A 151 19.22 1.22 -11.70
C GLU A 151 18.96 -0.29 -11.68
N PRO A 152 19.96 -1.12 -11.34
CA PRO A 152 19.73 -2.53 -11.03
C PRO A 152 18.75 -2.65 -9.85
N ASP A 153 17.76 -3.52 -9.97
CA ASP A 153 16.84 -3.79 -8.86
C ASP A 153 17.50 -4.67 -7.78
N ARG A 154 17.02 -4.62 -6.57
CA ARG A 154 17.48 -5.46 -5.46
C ARG A 154 17.29 -6.97 -5.68
N ALA A 155 16.39 -7.36 -6.58
CA ALA A 155 16.19 -8.75 -7.00
C ALA A 155 17.16 -9.18 -8.10
N ASP A 156 18.03 -8.28 -8.56
CA ASP A 156 19.03 -8.59 -9.59
C ASP A 156 20.02 -9.66 -9.13
N CYS A 157 20.34 -10.57 -10.01
CA CYS A 157 21.32 -11.63 -9.80
C CYS A 157 21.98 -11.99 -11.15
N ARG A 158 22.31 -10.95 -11.95
CA ARG A 158 22.83 -11.14 -13.33
C ARG A 158 24.15 -11.88 -13.40
N THR A 159 24.98 -11.73 -12.38
CA THR A 159 26.29 -12.41 -12.25
C THR A 159 26.24 -13.64 -11.35
N GLY A 160 25.09 -13.93 -10.72
CA GLY A 160 24.92 -15.05 -9.81
C GLY A 160 24.33 -16.30 -10.46
N LYS A 161 24.15 -17.36 -9.68
CA LYS A 161 23.71 -18.69 -10.12
C LYS A 161 22.45 -18.71 -11.02
N HIS A 162 21.54 -17.76 -10.84
CA HIS A 162 20.25 -17.74 -11.55
C HIS A 162 20.25 -16.83 -12.78
N HIS A 163 21.34 -16.11 -13.04
CA HIS A 163 21.50 -15.18 -14.18
C HIS A 163 20.27 -14.32 -14.45
N ARG A 164 19.58 -13.89 -13.38
CA ARG A 164 18.39 -13.06 -13.44
C ARG A 164 18.80 -11.60 -13.53
N HIS A 165 18.57 -11.00 -14.68
CA HIS A 165 18.91 -9.62 -14.95
C HIS A 165 17.67 -8.75 -14.66
N VAL A 166 17.68 -7.98 -13.57
CA VAL A 166 16.54 -7.16 -13.16
C VAL A 166 16.94 -5.70 -13.07
N ASP A 167 16.38 -4.89 -13.94
CA ASP A 167 16.52 -3.44 -13.89
C ASP A 167 15.22 -2.76 -13.46
N ARG A 168 15.36 -1.65 -12.75
CA ARG A 168 14.26 -0.76 -12.38
C ARG A 168 14.32 0.52 -13.20
N HIS A 169 13.17 0.87 -13.78
CA HIS A 169 12.99 2.11 -14.51
C HIS A 169 11.86 2.92 -13.89
N ARG A 170 12.10 4.22 -13.71
CA ARG A 170 11.13 5.21 -13.19
C ARG A 170 10.75 6.19 -14.30
N PRO A 171 9.83 5.81 -15.20
CA PRO A 171 9.53 6.61 -16.40
C PRO A 171 8.92 7.96 -16.08
N ILE A 172 8.26 8.09 -14.93
CA ILE A 172 7.60 9.33 -14.50
C ILE A 172 8.33 10.04 -13.36
N ARG A 173 9.62 9.73 -13.14
CA ARG A 173 10.40 10.27 -12.02
C ARG A 173 10.41 11.81 -12.01
N ASP A 174 10.48 12.42 -13.18
CA ASP A 174 10.56 13.87 -13.34
C ASP A 174 9.19 14.55 -13.61
N TRP A 175 8.10 13.78 -13.51
CA TRP A 175 6.76 14.33 -13.69
C TRP A 175 6.29 15.09 -12.46
N THR A 176 5.59 16.20 -12.72
CA THR A 176 4.85 16.94 -11.70
C THR A 176 3.52 16.23 -11.36
N GLU A 177 2.94 16.58 -10.23
CA GLU A 177 1.60 16.11 -9.87
C GLU A 177 0.56 16.54 -10.91
N ALA A 178 0.68 17.75 -11.44
CA ALA A 178 -0.20 18.27 -12.48
C ALA A 178 -0.18 17.40 -13.75
N GLN A 179 0.99 16.97 -14.21
CA GLN A 179 1.12 16.06 -15.36
C GLN A 179 0.48 14.70 -15.11
N VAL A 180 0.55 14.18 -13.86
CA VAL A 180 -0.13 12.94 -13.50
C VAL A 180 -1.65 13.11 -13.56
N TRP A 181 -2.19 14.21 -13.03
CA TRP A 181 -3.64 14.47 -13.09
C TRP A 181 -4.12 14.74 -14.52
N GLU A 182 -3.29 15.37 -15.37
CA GLU A 182 -3.61 15.55 -16.79
C GLU A 182 -3.75 14.21 -17.54
N ILE A 183 -2.85 13.26 -17.31
CA ILE A 183 -2.94 11.93 -17.89
C ILE A 183 -4.17 11.18 -17.38
N ILE A 184 -4.44 11.22 -16.09
CA ILE A 184 -5.62 10.61 -15.48
C ILE A 184 -6.91 11.17 -16.10
N LYS A 185 -6.98 12.48 -16.28
CA LYS A 185 -8.09 13.17 -16.98
C LYS A 185 -8.21 12.74 -18.43
N ARG A 186 -7.09 12.74 -19.18
CA ARG A 186 -7.05 12.37 -20.60
C ARG A 186 -7.62 10.98 -20.86
N TYR A 187 -7.30 10.02 -20.01
CA TYR A 187 -7.81 8.65 -20.09
C TYR A 187 -9.11 8.44 -19.30
N ARG A 188 -9.73 9.51 -18.81
CA ARG A 188 -11.02 9.50 -18.11
C ARG A 188 -11.06 8.50 -16.94
N ILE A 189 -9.95 8.39 -16.21
CA ILE A 189 -9.80 7.39 -15.15
C ILE A 189 -10.51 7.88 -13.89
N ARG A 190 -11.43 7.06 -13.37
CA ARG A 190 -11.97 7.20 -12.02
C ARG A 190 -10.95 6.61 -11.04
N VAL A 191 -10.32 7.47 -10.29
CA VAL A 191 -9.29 7.08 -9.33
C VAL A 191 -9.88 6.40 -8.09
N HIS A 192 -9.00 5.88 -7.23
CA HIS A 192 -9.41 5.22 -5.99
C HIS A 192 -10.30 6.15 -5.13
N PRO A 193 -11.35 5.62 -4.45
CA PRO A 193 -12.33 6.41 -3.66
C PRO A 193 -11.73 7.38 -2.65
N CYS A 194 -10.57 7.07 -2.07
CA CYS A 194 -9.93 7.95 -1.10
C CYS A 194 -9.66 9.37 -1.65
N TYR A 195 -9.35 9.51 -2.94
CA TYR A 195 -9.12 10.82 -3.55
C TYR A 195 -10.37 11.69 -3.55
N TYR A 196 -11.54 11.09 -3.79
CA TYR A 196 -12.83 11.82 -3.75
C TYR A 196 -13.22 12.25 -2.34
N MET A 197 -12.70 11.57 -1.32
CA MET A 197 -12.90 11.90 0.08
C MET A 197 -11.85 12.88 0.65
N GLY A 198 -10.90 13.36 -0.18
CA GLY A 198 -9.93 14.40 0.21
C GLY A 198 -8.51 13.89 0.53
N TRP A 199 -8.22 12.61 0.39
CA TRP A 199 -6.84 12.14 0.51
C TRP A 199 -6.02 12.52 -0.71
N SER A 200 -4.88 13.16 -0.51
CA SER A 200 -3.96 13.56 -1.59
C SER A 200 -3.14 12.41 -2.15
N ARG A 201 -3.19 11.24 -1.52
CA ARG A 201 -2.51 10.03 -1.97
C ARG A 201 -3.26 8.78 -1.51
N CYS A 202 -3.30 7.77 -2.36
CA CYS A 202 -3.80 6.47 -1.97
C CYS A 202 -2.75 5.76 -1.12
N SER A 203 -2.96 5.78 0.19
CA SER A 203 -2.18 5.05 1.19
C SER A 203 -3.11 4.16 2.00
N CYS A 204 -2.61 3.42 2.99
CA CYS A 204 -3.50 2.75 3.94
C CYS A 204 -4.42 3.78 4.62
N LEU A 205 -5.62 3.38 5.00
CA LEU A 205 -6.58 4.26 5.72
C LEU A 205 -5.95 4.83 7.00
N PHE A 206 -5.26 4.00 7.78
CA PHE A 206 -4.53 4.39 9.00
C PHE A 206 -3.02 4.46 8.78
N CYS A 207 -2.60 5.10 7.70
CA CYS A 207 -1.18 5.21 7.37
C CYS A 207 -0.40 5.96 8.46
N ILE A 208 0.73 5.40 8.87
CA ILE A 208 1.62 6.04 9.86
C ILE A 208 2.08 7.45 9.44
N PHE A 209 2.11 7.74 8.14
CA PHE A 209 2.41 9.07 7.60
C PHE A 209 1.18 9.99 7.53
N GLY A 210 -0.01 9.48 7.83
CA GLY A 210 -1.22 10.31 7.83
C GLY A 210 -1.10 11.49 8.80
N ASN A 211 -1.57 12.65 8.39
CA ASN A 211 -1.68 13.82 9.24
C ASN A 211 -2.89 13.73 10.17
N LYS A 212 -3.08 14.73 11.05
CA LYS A 212 -4.18 14.76 12.01
C LYS A 212 -5.57 14.76 11.35
N ASN A 213 -5.72 15.48 10.23
CA ASN A 213 -6.99 15.57 9.51
C ASN A 213 -7.34 14.24 8.84
N GLN A 214 -6.33 13.53 8.30
CA GLN A 214 -6.53 12.18 7.75
C GLN A 214 -6.93 11.17 8.81
N PHE A 215 -6.31 11.20 10.00
CA PHE A 215 -6.71 10.31 11.09
C PHE A 215 -8.09 10.66 11.66
N ALA A 216 -8.44 11.93 11.76
CA ALA A 216 -9.80 12.36 12.11
C ALA A 216 -10.82 11.89 11.07
N SER A 217 -10.50 12.01 9.79
CA SER A 217 -11.30 11.51 8.68
C SER A 217 -11.44 9.98 8.70
N ALA A 218 -10.35 9.27 8.93
CA ALA A 218 -10.34 7.80 9.04
C ALA A 218 -11.17 7.32 10.25
N SER A 219 -11.15 8.07 11.35
CA SER A 219 -12.00 7.82 12.53
C SER A 219 -13.49 7.98 12.21
N ALA A 220 -13.87 8.96 11.38
CA ALA A 220 -15.25 9.14 10.94
C ALA A 220 -15.72 8.01 9.98
N ILE A 221 -14.80 7.41 9.24
CA ILE A 221 -15.09 6.29 8.33
C ILE A 221 -15.18 4.97 9.09
N SER A 222 -14.28 4.72 10.03
CA SER A 222 -14.16 3.43 10.73
C SER A 222 -13.82 3.65 12.21
N PRO A 223 -14.80 4.11 13.02
CA PRO A 223 -14.59 4.43 14.43
C PRO A 223 -14.19 3.20 15.26
N GLU A 224 -14.68 2.02 14.91
CA GLU A 224 -14.33 0.76 15.57
C GLU A 224 -12.84 0.43 15.46
N ARG A 225 -12.22 0.70 14.31
CA ARG A 225 -10.78 0.45 14.09
C ARG A 225 -9.91 1.44 14.87
N ILE A 226 -10.35 2.67 15.03
CA ILE A 226 -9.67 3.66 15.89
C ILE A 226 -9.68 3.22 17.34
N GLN A 227 -10.80 2.70 17.83
CA GLN A 227 -10.88 2.16 19.19
C GLN A 227 -9.95 0.96 19.39
N GLU A 228 -9.88 0.07 18.39
CA GLU A 228 -8.95 -1.06 18.42
C GLU A 228 -7.48 -0.59 18.42
N ILE A 229 -7.13 0.43 17.62
CA ILE A 229 -5.78 1.04 17.64
C ILE A 229 -5.47 1.60 19.04
N ALA A 230 -6.40 2.29 19.67
CA ALA A 230 -6.22 2.84 21.02
C ALA A 230 -5.99 1.73 22.06
N GLN A 231 -6.74 0.64 21.99
CA GLN A 231 -6.55 -0.53 22.85
C GLN A 231 -5.17 -1.18 22.63
N LEU A 232 -4.74 -1.31 21.37
CA LEU A 232 -3.42 -1.84 21.04
C LEU A 232 -2.28 -0.93 21.48
N GLU A 233 -2.45 0.40 21.47
CA GLU A 233 -1.47 1.33 22.05
C GLU A 233 -1.26 1.06 23.54
N GLN A 234 -2.34 0.84 24.29
CA GLN A 234 -2.27 0.48 25.71
C GLN A 234 -1.60 -0.89 25.91
N GLN A 235 -1.99 -1.90 25.12
CA GLN A 235 -1.44 -3.25 25.21
C GLN A 235 0.07 -3.28 24.90
N PHE A 236 0.52 -2.53 23.91
CA PHE A 236 1.93 -2.50 23.50
C PHE A 236 2.79 -1.54 24.34
N GLY A 237 2.18 -0.66 25.12
CA GLY A 237 2.89 0.41 25.81
C GLY A 237 3.60 1.39 24.86
N CYS A 238 3.12 1.47 23.60
CA CYS A 238 3.68 2.38 22.61
C CYS A 238 2.61 2.84 21.63
N THR A 239 2.73 4.08 21.16
CA THR A 239 1.74 4.75 20.31
C THR A 239 2.10 4.67 18.83
N ILE A 240 1.09 4.72 17.94
CA ILE A 240 1.30 4.81 16.49
C ILE A 240 1.91 6.16 16.10
N LYS A 241 1.60 7.22 16.85
CA LYS A 241 2.20 8.55 16.72
C LYS A 241 3.18 8.80 17.86
N ARG A 242 4.40 9.21 17.56
CA ARG A 242 5.50 9.29 18.55
C ARG A 242 5.24 10.19 19.76
N LYS A 243 4.37 11.20 19.62
CA LYS A 243 4.22 12.28 20.61
C LYS A 243 2.93 12.21 21.42
N CYS A 244 1.95 11.43 21.01
CA CYS A 244 0.66 11.33 21.68
C CYS A 244 -0.07 10.05 21.28
N ASP A 245 -1.00 9.63 22.11
CA ASP A 245 -1.94 8.55 21.79
C ASP A 245 -2.86 8.92 20.62
N ILE A 246 -3.44 7.90 19.99
CA ILE A 246 -4.26 8.12 18.79
C ILE A 246 -5.51 8.92 19.07
N MET A 247 -6.14 8.76 20.24
CA MET A 247 -7.35 9.50 20.59
C MET A 247 -7.08 11.00 20.79
N SER A 248 -5.95 11.34 21.39
CA SER A 248 -5.49 12.73 21.49
C SER A 248 -5.11 13.30 20.13
N PHE A 249 -4.47 12.51 19.28
CA PHE A 249 -4.08 12.95 17.94
C PHE A 249 -5.28 13.31 17.05
N ILE A 250 -6.31 12.47 17.00
CA ILE A 250 -7.48 12.72 16.16
C ILE A 250 -8.28 13.95 16.62
N ARG A 251 -8.30 14.25 17.94
CA ARG A 251 -8.99 15.44 18.47
C ARG A 251 -8.41 16.76 17.97
N THR A 252 -7.14 16.77 17.54
CA THR A 252 -6.49 17.95 16.99
C THR A 252 -6.74 18.13 15.49
N GLY A 253 -7.36 17.15 14.84
CA GLY A 253 -7.66 17.16 13.42
C GLY A 253 -9.13 17.50 13.14
N THR A 254 -9.38 17.88 11.89
CA THR A 254 -10.74 18.10 11.37
C THR A 254 -10.97 17.09 10.25
N PRO A 255 -12.07 16.30 10.31
CA PRO A 255 -12.42 15.40 9.22
C PRO A 255 -12.64 16.17 7.91
N TYR A 256 -12.28 15.55 6.81
CA TYR A 256 -12.49 16.14 5.48
C TYR A 256 -13.98 16.23 5.17
N HIS A 257 -14.42 17.40 4.70
CA HIS A 257 -15.84 17.66 4.39
C HIS A 257 -16.34 16.93 3.12
N HIS A 258 -15.42 16.39 2.31
CA HIS A 258 -15.73 15.61 1.13
C HIS A 258 -16.10 14.14 1.41
N ILE A 259 -16.11 13.70 2.66
CA ILE A 259 -16.54 12.36 3.05
C ILE A 259 -18.06 12.31 2.99
N THR A 260 -18.58 11.76 1.88
CA THR A 260 -20.00 11.48 1.73
C THR A 260 -20.31 10.03 2.07
N GLU A 261 -21.54 9.71 2.47
CA GLU A 261 -21.95 8.32 2.75
C GLU A 261 -21.79 7.42 1.51
N ALA A 262 -21.98 7.95 0.30
CA ALA A 262 -21.76 7.21 -0.93
C ALA A 262 -20.30 6.79 -1.08
N TRP A 263 -19.36 7.72 -0.98
CA TRP A 263 -17.93 7.41 -1.08
C TRP A 263 -17.43 6.55 0.08
N LYS A 264 -17.93 6.77 1.29
CA LYS A 264 -17.64 5.95 2.45
C LYS A 264 -18.07 4.49 2.21
N THR A 265 -19.29 4.27 1.74
CA THR A 265 -19.81 2.95 1.41
C THR A 265 -18.96 2.25 0.36
N ILE A 266 -18.61 2.94 -0.74
CA ILE A 266 -17.77 2.38 -1.79
C ILE A 266 -16.37 2.03 -1.24
N ALA A 267 -15.77 2.90 -0.43
CA ALA A 267 -14.41 2.71 0.07
C ALA A 267 -14.29 1.58 1.12
N THR A 268 -15.36 1.32 1.85
CA THR A 268 -15.43 0.27 2.89
C THR A 268 -16.03 -1.05 2.38
N CYS A 269 -16.56 -1.07 1.16
CA CYS A 269 -17.01 -2.30 0.51
C CYS A 269 -15.82 -3.07 -0.08
N ARG A 270 -15.86 -4.40 -0.05
CA ARG A 270 -14.83 -5.25 -0.68
C ARG A 270 -14.92 -5.28 -2.21
N LEU A 271 -16.06 -4.90 -2.77
CA LEU A 271 -16.29 -4.86 -4.21
C LEU A 271 -16.36 -3.40 -4.67
N TYR A 272 -15.59 -3.07 -5.68
CA TYR A 272 -15.64 -1.78 -6.35
C TYR A 272 -16.70 -1.84 -7.45
N ILE A 273 -17.77 -1.07 -7.35
CA ILE A 273 -18.95 -1.19 -8.21
C ILE A 273 -18.98 -0.20 -9.38
N LEU A 274 -18.10 0.81 -9.36
CA LEU A 274 -18.09 1.84 -10.40
C LEU A 274 -17.15 1.45 -11.56
N PRO A 275 -17.38 1.94 -12.79
CA PRO A 275 -16.41 1.78 -13.87
C PRO A 275 -15.12 2.53 -13.59
N VAL A 276 -13.97 1.92 -13.91
CA VAL A 276 -12.65 2.54 -13.76
C VAL A 276 -12.40 3.60 -14.83
N ILE A 277 -12.86 3.35 -16.06
CA ILE A 277 -12.88 4.34 -17.14
C ILE A 277 -14.29 4.90 -17.18
N LEU A 278 -14.43 6.22 -17.08
CA LEU A 278 -15.74 6.87 -17.12
C LEU A 278 -16.38 6.66 -18.48
N PRO A 279 -17.70 6.36 -18.52
CA PRO A 279 -18.46 6.33 -19.76
C PRO A 279 -18.49 7.73 -20.44
N ASP A 280 -18.77 7.78 -21.74
CA ASP A 280 -18.66 9.02 -22.52
C ASP A 280 -19.65 10.11 -22.09
N ASP A 281 -20.77 9.71 -21.52
CA ASP A 281 -21.83 10.59 -21.00
C ASP A 281 -21.54 11.14 -19.59
N GLU A 282 -20.51 10.66 -18.90
CA GLU A 282 -20.15 11.13 -17.57
C GLU A 282 -18.94 12.08 -17.64
N GLN A 283 -19.04 13.29 -17.08
CA GLN A 283 -17.95 14.24 -17.05
C GLN A 283 -16.87 13.82 -16.05
N TRP A 284 -15.59 13.88 -16.47
CA TRP A 284 -14.48 13.69 -15.54
C TRP A 284 -14.28 14.96 -14.70
N GLU A 285 -14.26 14.75 -13.38
CA GLU A 285 -14.00 15.81 -12.41
C GLU A 285 -12.72 15.56 -11.63
N LEU A 286 -11.99 16.64 -11.32
CA LEU A 286 -10.80 16.56 -10.50
C LEU A 286 -11.20 16.17 -9.06
N PRO A 287 -10.66 15.08 -8.51
CA PRO A 287 -11.01 14.65 -7.16
C PRO A 287 -10.60 15.69 -6.10
N ALA A 288 -11.38 15.79 -5.03
CA ALA A 288 -11.15 16.73 -3.93
C ALA A 288 -9.76 16.59 -3.27
N GLY A 289 -9.18 15.40 -3.30
CA GLY A 289 -7.83 15.14 -2.77
C GLY A 289 -6.70 15.53 -3.71
N ALA A 290 -6.97 15.89 -4.97
CA ALA A 290 -5.94 16.36 -5.89
C ALA A 290 -5.31 17.66 -5.36
N PHE A 291 -3.98 17.73 -5.38
CA PHE A 291 -3.20 18.85 -4.83
C PHE A 291 -3.48 19.14 -3.34
N GLY A 292 -4.08 18.19 -2.63
CA GLY A 292 -4.40 18.33 -1.21
C GLY A 292 -3.17 18.28 -0.29
N GLU A 293 -3.44 18.32 1.03
CA GLU A 293 -2.40 18.29 2.06
C GLU A 293 -1.42 17.13 1.86
N GLN A 294 -0.15 17.45 1.70
CA GLN A 294 0.88 16.44 1.55
C GLN A 294 1.09 15.65 2.84
N CYS A 295 1.06 14.33 2.74
CA CYS A 295 1.49 13.41 3.77
C CYS A 295 2.82 12.82 3.31
N GLY A 296 3.89 13.33 3.83
CA GLY A 296 5.22 12.87 3.50
C GLY A 296 5.98 12.34 4.70
N PRO A 297 7.02 11.53 4.49
CA PRO A 297 8.02 11.34 5.52
C PRO A 297 8.65 12.71 5.81
N VAL A 298 8.64 13.09 7.06
CA VAL A 298 9.43 14.19 7.60
C VAL A 298 10.90 13.84 7.47
#